data_458dd2580f702c57ec99d3fff5d29db2
#
_entry.id   458dd2580f702c57ec99d3fff5d29db2
#
_cell.length_a   1.000
_cell.length_b   1.000
_cell.length_c   1.000
_cell.angle_alpha   90.00
_cell.angle_beta   90.00
_cell.angle_gamma   90.00
#
_symmetry.space_group_name_H-M   'P 1'
#
loop_
_entity.id
_entity.type
_entity.pdbx_description
1 polymer ?
#
loop_
_entity_poly.entity_id
_entity_poly.type
_entity_poly.pdbx_seq_one_letter_code
_entity_poly.pdbx_strand_id
1 'polypeptide(L)'
;MRPALVSLLLFTLLTGVAYPLLVTGVAQLVFHHQANGSLLRDGKGGVIGSALVAQNFAGDGYFHPRPSNAGENGYDAALSGASNLGPASRKLKEAVEERVKALDLPAGRKAPADLVTASGSGLDPHISPEAARLQAARIALARNMSEDR
;
A
#
# COMPACT_ATOMS: atom_id res chain seq x y z
N MET A 1 -1.83 20.26 -43.27
CA MET A 1 -1.69 20.82 -41.89
C MET A 1 -3.02 21.10 -41.20
N ARG A 2 -4.02 21.74 -41.85
CA ARG A 2 -5.35 21.99 -41.22
C ARG A 2 -6.04 20.74 -40.63
N PRO A 3 -6.17 19.59 -41.36
CA PRO A 3 -6.81 18.42 -40.78
C PRO A 3 -6.10 17.88 -39.54
N ALA A 4 -4.77 17.89 -39.51
CA ALA A 4 -4.01 17.41 -38.37
C ALA A 4 -4.23 18.30 -37.13
N LEU A 5 -4.27 19.62 -37.30
CA LEU A 5 -4.57 20.56 -36.20
C LEU A 5 -5.99 20.40 -35.70
N VAL A 6 -6.97 20.24 -36.58
CA VAL A 6 -8.38 20.02 -36.22
C VAL A 6 -8.51 18.68 -35.45
N SER A 7 -7.91 17.59 -35.93
CA SER A 7 -7.92 16.30 -35.25
C SER A 7 -7.25 16.39 -33.88
N LEU A 8 -6.11 17.06 -33.77
CA LEU A 8 -5.42 17.25 -32.50
C LEU A 8 -6.31 17.98 -31.49
N LEU A 9 -6.90 19.10 -31.88
CA LEU A 9 -7.80 19.87 -31.01
C LEU A 9 -9.04 19.07 -30.61
N LEU A 10 -9.66 18.37 -31.56
CA LEU A 10 -10.85 17.56 -31.30
C LEU A 10 -10.55 16.43 -30.31
N PHE A 11 -9.47 15.69 -30.53
CA PHE A 11 -9.10 14.61 -29.60
C PHE A 11 -8.62 15.16 -28.25
N THR A 12 -7.94 16.29 -28.20
CA THR A 12 -7.59 16.95 -26.94
C THR A 12 -8.83 17.31 -26.14
N LEU A 13 -9.84 17.92 -26.79
CA LEU A 13 -11.09 18.24 -26.12
C LEU A 13 -11.87 16.98 -25.68
N LEU A 14 -11.94 15.99 -26.56
CA LEU A 14 -12.68 14.74 -26.27
C LEU A 14 -12.02 13.96 -25.14
N THR A 15 -10.71 13.68 -25.24
CA THR A 15 -10.00 12.80 -24.30
C THR A 15 -9.43 13.54 -23.10
N GLY A 16 -9.12 14.82 -23.22
CA GLY A 16 -8.54 15.64 -22.15
C GLY A 16 -9.55 16.44 -21.33
N VAL A 17 -10.76 16.66 -21.86
CA VAL A 17 -11.78 17.45 -21.16
C VAL A 17 -13.09 16.68 -21.01
N ALA A 18 -13.76 16.34 -22.12
CA ALA A 18 -15.10 15.77 -22.07
C ALA A 18 -15.12 14.41 -21.35
N TYR A 19 -14.23 13.50 -21.72
CA TYR A 19 -14.14 12.17 -21.11
C TYR A 19 -13.74 12.22 -19.62
N PRO A 20 -12.68 12.89 -19.18
CA PRO A 20 -12.33 12.97 -17.77
C PRO A 20 -13.41 13.61 -16.91
N LEU A 21 -14.07 14.67 -17.38
CA LEU A 21 -15.15 15.30 -16.62
C LEU A 21 -16.39 14.41 -16.50
N LEU A 22 -16.74 13.68 -17.56
CA LEU A 22 -17.84 12.72 -17.53
C LEU A 22 -17.54 11.59 -16.54
N VAL A 23 -16.34 10.99 -16.59
CA VAL A 23 -15.93 9.92 -15.65
C VAL A 23 -15.92 10.45 -14.22
N THR A 24 -15.38 11.64 -13.99
CA THR A 24 -15.38 12.26 -12.65
C THR A 24 -16.80 12.49 -12.15
N GLY A 25 -17.69 13.01 -12.99
CA GLY A 25 -19.10 13.21 -12.63
C GLY A 25 -19.79 11.91 -12.23
N VAL A 26 -19.65 10.87 -13.03
CA VAL A 26 -20.20 9.54 -12.71
C VAL A 26 -19.58 8.97 -11.43
N ALA A 27 -18.28 9.05 -11.28
CA ALA A 27 -17.57 8.55 -10.10
C ALA A 27 -18.02 9.28 -8.82
N GLN A 28 -18.18 10.59 -8.86
CA GLN A 28 -18.65 11.37 -7.71
C GLN A 28 -20.12 11.09 -7.35
N LEU A 29 -20.96 10.77 -8.33
CA LEU A 29 -22.37 10.45 -8.08
C LEU A 29 -22.56 9.02 -7.55
N VAL A 30 -21.86 8.04 -8.13
CA VAL A 30 -22.10 6.61 -7.85
C VAL A 30 -21.11 6.05 -6.82
N PHE A 31 -19.86 6.51 -6.86
CA PHE A 31 -18.74 5.99 -6.06
C PHE A 31 -18.07 7.06 -5.22
N HIS A 32 -18.85 7.96 -4.61
CA HIS A 32 -18.34 9.13 -3.89
C HIS A 32 -17.21 8.80 -2.89
N HIS A 33 -17.36 7.75 -2.07
CA HIS A 33 -16.35 7.33 -1.08
C HIS A 33 -15.03 6.95 -1.77
N GLN A 34 -15.08 6.10 -2.79
CA GLN A 34 -13.90 5.63 -3.53
C GLN A 34 -13.27 6.75 -4.36
N ALA A 35 -14.08 7.57 -5.02
CA ALA A 35 -13.61 8.70 -5.81
C ALA A 35 -12.87 9.77 -4.98
N ASN A 36 -13.14 9.82 -3.68
CA ASN A 36 -12.45 10.70 -2.73
C ASN A 36 -11.36 9.99 -1.90
N GLY A 37 -10.87 8.85 -2.36
CA GLY A 37 -9.70 8.16 -1.80
C GLY A 37 -9.99 7.24 -0.62
N SER A 38 -11.23 6.79 -0.43
CA SER A 38 -11.63 5.84 0.63
C SER A 38 -11.11 6.24 2.02
N LEU A 39 -11.26 7.52 2.35
CA LEU A 39 -10.71 8.12 3.56
C LEU A 39 -11.34 7.54 4.83
N LEU A 40 -10.50 7.21 5.80
CA LEU A 40 -10.89 6.83 7.15
C LEU A 40 -10.89 8.07 8.04
N ARG A 41 -11.95 8.21 8.85
CA ARG A 41 -12.13 9.36 9.72
C ARG A 41 -12.29 8.91 11.17
N ASP A 42 -11.81 9.72 12.09
CA ASP A 42 -12.03 9.54 13.51
C ASP A 42 -13.46 9.92 13.93
N GLY A 43 -13.81 9.69 15.20
CA GLY A 43 -15.12 10.05 15.77
C GLY A 43 -15.41 11.56 15.78
N LYS A 44 -14.43 12.41 15.49
CA LYS A 44 -14.54 13.87 15.40
C LYS A 44 -14.56 14.35 13.93
N GLY A 45 -14.53 13.43 12.95
CA GLY A 45 -14.54 13.73 11.52
C GLY A 45 -13.16 14.06 10.93
N GLY A 46 -12.08 14.03 11.71
CA GLY A 46 -10.71 14.20 11.25
C GLY A 46 -10.26 13.03 10.38
N VAL A 47 -9.53 13.31 9.30
CA VAL A 47 -8.96 12.25 8.44
C VAL A 47 -7.76 11.63 9.15
N ILE A 48 -7.80 10.31 9.37
CA ILE A 48 -6.75 9.53 10.03
C ILE A 48 -5.99 8.63 9.06
N GLY A 49 -6.48 8.45 7.84
CA GLY A 49 -5.85 7.63 6.83
C GLY A 49 -6.76 7.31 5.66
N SER A 50 -6.37 6.34 4.86
CA SER A 50 -7.18 5.77 3.78
C SER A 50 -7.16 4.25 3.88
N ALA A 51 -8.27 3.61 3.52
CA ALA A 51 -8.34 2.15 3.41
C ALA A 51 -7.42 1.57 2.31
N LEU A 52 -6.92 2.42 1.42
CA LEU A 52 -6.09 2.04 0.27
C LEU A 52 -4.59 2.28 0.48
N VAL A 53 -4.19 2.88 1.61
CA VAL A 53 -2.82 3.32 1.85
C VAL A 53 -2.31 2.78 3.17
N ALA A 54 -1.24 2.00 3.12
CA ALA A 54 -0.56 1.52 4.31
C ALA A 54 0.07 2.66 5.13
N GLN A 55 0.11 2.46 6.44
CA GLN A 55 0.80 3.34 7.38
C GLN A 55 1.83 2.54 8.17
N ASN A 56 2.87 3.20 8.64
CA ASN A 56 3.89 2.58 9.47
C ASN A 56 3.39 2.38 10.91
N PHE A 57 2.79 1.22 11.17
CA PHE A 57 2.42 0.80 12.53
C PHE A 57 3.62 0.08 13.16
N ALA A 58 4.42 0.77 13.97
CA ALA A 58 5.62 0.22 14.60
C ALA A 58 5.38 -0.42 15.97
N GLY A 59 4.18 -0.28 16.57
CA GLY A 59 3.87 -0.83 17.89
C GLY A 59 3.56 -2.32 17.84
N ASP A 60 3.98 -3.08 18.87
CA ASP A 60 3.80 -4.53 18.95
C ASP A 60 2.33 -4.99 18.96
N GLY A 61 1.41 -4.13 19.37
CA GLY A 61 -0.03 -4.40 19.38
C GLY A 61 -0.72 -4.27 18.03
N TYR A 62 0.00 -3.96 16.93
CA TYR A 62 -0.56 -3.78 15.59
C TYR A 62 0.02 -4.77 14.60
N PHE A 63 -0.76 -5.07 13.55
CA PHE A 63 -0.21 -5.74 12.38
C PHE A 63 0.75 -4.80 11.65
N HIS A 64 1.94 -5.31 11.35
CA HIS A 64 2.89 -4.59 10.52
C HIS A 64 2.60 -4.88 9.04
N PRO A 65 2.54 -3.86 8.19
CA PRO A 65 2.31 -4.03 6.76
C PRO A 65 3.57 -4.55 6.04
N ARG A 66 3.49 -4.67 4.72
CA ARG A 66 4.63 -5.01 3.87
C ARG A 66 5.72 -3.94 3.97
N PRO A 67 7.02 -4.31 3.81
CA PRO A 67 8.09 -3.33 3.75
C PRO A 67 7.84 -2.25 2.69
N SER A 68 8.16 -1.00 3.00
CA SER A 68 7.91 0.14 2.14
C SER A 68 9.22 0.75 1.61
N ASN A 69 9.18 1.17 0.33
CA ASN A 69 10.20 2.01 -0.30
C ASN A 69 9.61 3.36 -0.73
N ALA A 70 8.46 3.74 -0.20
CA ALA A 70 7.81 5.01 -0.47
C ALA A 70 8.42 6.11 0.40
N GLY A 71 9.15 7.02 -0.21
CA GLY A 71 9.90 8.07 0.49
C GLY A 71 11.14 7.55 1.25
N GLU A 72 11.84 8.46 1.92
CA GLU A 72 13.10 8.16 2.61
C GLU A 72 12.90 7.23 3.83
N ASN A 73 11.83 7.44 4.58
CA ASN A 73 11.51 6.68 5.79
C ASN A 73 10.45 5.59 5.59
N GLY A 74 10.06 5.33 4.36
CA GLY A 74 8.95 4.43 4.02
C GLY A 74 7.56 5.04 4.29
N TYR A 75 6.55 4.50 3.63
CA TYR A 75 5.12 4.83 3.79
C TYR A 75 4.73 6.30 3.55
N ASP A 76 5.56 7.05 2.82
CA ASP A 76 5.21 8.39 2.39
C ASP A 76 4.17 8.34 1.25
N ALA A 77 2.93 8.70 1.54
CA ALA A 77 1.83 8.67 0.59
C ALA A 77 2.01 9.64 -0.60
N ALA A 78 2.86 10.68 -0.45
CA ALA A 78 3.20 11.61 -1.52
C ALA A 78 4.31 11.09 -2.44
N LEU A 79 5.07 10.07 -2.02
CA LEU A 79 6.24 9.54 -2.71
C LEU A 79 6.12 8.02 -2.98
N SER A 80 4.94 7.58 -3.47
CA SER A 80 4.73 6.18 -3.85
C SER A 80 5.86 5.66 -4.75
N GLY A 81 6.47 4.54 -4.39
CA GLY A 81 7.59 3.99 -5.13
C GLY A 81 7.97 2.58 -4.72
N ALA A 82 8.64 1.88 -5.63
CA ALA A 82 9.16 0.55 -5.44
C ALA A 82 10.69 0.54 -5.34
N SER A 83 11.26 -0.57 -4.85
CA SER A 83 12.72 -0.76 -4.83
C SER A 83 13.33 -0.84 -6.23
N ASN A 84 12.54 -1.24 -7.24
CA ASN A 84 12.97 -1.50 -8.62
C ASN A 84 14.17 -2.47 -8.75
N LEU A 85 14.39 -3.31 -7.73
CA LEU A 85 15.46 -4.29 -7.71
C LEU A 85 15.04 -5.54 -8.50
N GLY A 86 15.90 -5.96 -9.43
CA GLY A 86 15.67 -7.18 -10.20
C GLY A 86 15.84 -8.46 -9.33
N PRO A 87 15.26 -9.59 -9.76
CA PRO A 87 15.29 -10.85 -8.99
C PRO A 87 16.69 -11.40 -8.74
N ALA A 88 17.68 -11.07 -9.59
CA ALA A 88 19.08 -11.46 -9.42
C ALA A 88 19.91 -10.42 -8.66
N SER A 89 19.30 -9.36 -8.15
CA SER A 89 20.01 -8.29 -7.44
C SER A 89 20.54 -8.77 -6.08
N ARG A 90 21.84 -8.57 -5.85
CA ARG A 90 22.45 -8.82 -4.53
C ARG A 90 21.81 -7.96 -3.44
N LYS A 91 21.49 -6.68 -3.73
CA LYS A 91 20.82 -5.79 -2.78
C LYS A 91 19.44 -6.32 -2.38
N LEU A 92 18.68 -6.92 -3.31
CA LEU A 92 17.39 -7.53 -2.97
C LEU A 92 17.59 -8.72 -2.02
N LYS A 93 18.56 -9.58 -2.32
CA LYS A 93 18.87 -10.74 -1.47
C LYS A 93 19.27 -10.31 -0.05
N GLU A 94 20.18 -9.35 0.07
CA GLU A 94 20.62 -8.79 1.36
C GLU A 94 19.46 -8.19 2.15
N ALA A 95 18.60 -7.40 1.52
CA ALA A 95 17.41 -6.83 2.15
C ALA A 95 16.40 -7.87 2.63
N VAL A 96 16.19 -8.94 1.85
CA VAL A 96 15.31 -10.04 2.25
C VAL A 96 15.92 -10.82 3.42
N GLU A 97 17.22 -11.14 3.39
CA GLU A 97 17.92 -11.83 4.47
C GLU A 97 17.87 -11.04 5.79
N GLU A 98 18.06 -9.73 5.72
CA GLU A 98 17.95 -8.83 6.88
C GLU A 98 16.53 -8.87 7.49
N ARG A 99 15.50 -8.76 6.65
CA ARG A 99 14.09 -8.80 7.09
C ARG A 99 13.71 -10.18 7.66
N VAL A 100 14.19 -11.27 7.04
CA VAL A 100 13.99 -12.61 7.57
C VAL A 100 14.61 -12.76 8.97
N LYS A 101 15.83 -12.23 9.16
CA LYS A 101 16.48 -12.24 10.48
C LYS A 101 15.69 -11.42 11.51
N ALA A 102 15.15 -10.26 11.11
CA ALA A 102 14.37 -9.40 12.00
C ALA A 102 13.03 -10.03 12.44
N LEU A 103 12.49 -11.00 11.69
CA LEU A 103 11.28 -11.73 12.08
C LEU A 103 11.51 -12.77 13.20
N ASP A 104 12.75 -13.10 13.53
CA ASP A 104 13.16 -14.05 14.59
C ASP A 104 12.33 -15.35 14.58
N LEU A 105 12.22 -15.98 13.41
CA LEU A 105 11.38 -17.16 13.22
C LEU A 105 12.04 -18.42 13.79
N PRO A 106 11.25 -19.36 14.34
CA PRO A 106 11.74 -20.67 14.74
C PRO A 106 12.45 -21.39 13.58
N ALA A 107 13.45 -22.20 13.90
CA ALA A 107 14.22 -22.95 12.90
C ALA A 107 13.31 -23.77 11.98
N GLY A 108 13.51 -23.63 10.66
CA GLY A 108 12.72 -24.33 9.64
C GLY A 108 11.41 -23.65 9.23
N ARG A 109 10.96 -22.60 9.92
CA ARG A 109 9.78 -21.82 9.52
C ARG A 109 10.17 -20.81 8.44
N LYS A 110 9.42 -20.81 7.33
CA LYS A 110 9.64 -19.86 6.24
C LYS A 110 8.91 -18.54 6.52
N ALA A 111 9.53 -17.43 6.15
CA ALA A 111 8.89 -16.12 6.19
C ALA A 111 7.90 -15.97 5.03
N PRO A 112 6.68 -15.46 5.27
CA PRO A 112 5.77 -15.06 4.20
C PRO A 112 6.44 -14.01 3.30
N ALA A 113 6.26 -14.13 1.99
CA ALA A 113 6.93 -13.27 1.01
C ALA A 113 6.59 -11.78 1.19
N ASP A 114 5.36 -11.47 1.56
CA ASP A 114 4.86 -10.12 1.78
C ASP A 114 5.45 -9.43 3.03
N LEU A 115 5.98 -10.19 4.00
CA LEU A 115 6.70 -9.58 5.14
C LEU A 115 8.16 -9.28 4.84
N VAL A 116 8.74 -9.84 3.78
CA VAL A 116 10.17 -9.69 3.46
C VAL A 116 10.43 -8.98 2.13
N THR A 117 9.39 -8.81 1.29
CA THR A 117 9.50 -8.09 0.01
C THR A 117 8.67 -6.81 0.02
N ALA A 118 9.26 -5.71 -0.41
CA ALA A 118 8.54 -4.44 -0.54
C ALA A 118 7.44 -4.52 -1.59
N SER A 119 6.35 -3.77 -1.39
CA SER A 119 5.30 -3.63 -2.40
C SER A 119 5.74 -2.75 -3.57
N GLY A 120 5.09 -2.91 -4.73
CA GLY A 120 5.37 -2.10 -5.91
C GLY A 120 5.01 -0.62 -5.74
N SER A 121 4.01 -0.31 -4.92
CA SER A 121 3.67 1.08 -4.57
C SER A 121 4.44 1.60 -3.34
N GLY A 122 4.97 0.70 -2.51
CA GLY A 122 5.46 1.02 -1.17
C GLY A 122 4.35 1.38 -0.17
N LEU A 123 3.08 1.30 -0.59
CA LEU A 123 1.92 1.77 0.18
C LEU A 123 0.79 0.72 0.24
N ASP A 124 1.06 -0.54 -0.09
CA ASP A 124 0.07 -1.62 -0.06
C ASP A 124 -0.37 -1.91 1.39
N PRO A 125 -1.64 -1.69 1.75
CA PRO A 125 -2.14 -1.95 3.10
C PRO A 125 -2.43 -3.43 3.38
N HIS A 126 -2.41 -4.27 2.35
CA HIS A 126 -2.82 -5.67 2.48
C HIS A 126 -1.66 -6.54 2.99
N ILE A 127 -2.01 -7.50 3.84
CA ILE A 127 -1.12 -8.57 4.28
C ILE A 127 -1.78 -9.91 3.99
N SER A 128 -0.98 -10.95 3.74
CA SER A 128 -1.50 -12.29 3.54
C SER A 128 -2.07 -12.88 4.83
N PRO A 129 -3.02 -13.83 4.75
CA PRO A 129 -3.47 -14.57 5.92
C PRO A 129 -2.33 -15.28 6.67
N GLU A 130 -1.28 -15.70 5.94
CA GLU A 130 -0.09 -16.30 6.51
C GLU A 130 0.72 -15.28 7.31
N ALA A 131 0.93 -14.08 6.76
CA ALA A 131 1.59 -12.97 7.46
C ALA A 131 0.80 -12.52 8.69
N ALA A 132 -0.54 -12.50 8.61
CA ALA A 132 -1.39 -12.18 9.75
C ALA A 132 -1.25 -13.22 10.88
N ARG A 133 -1.35 -14.53 10.56
CA ARG A 133 -1.17 -15.59 11.55
C ARG A 133 0.21 -15.59 12.19
N LEU A 134 1.25 -15.23 11.43
CA LEU A 134 2.61 -15.14 11.98
C LEU A 134 2.71 -14.06 13.05
N GLN A 135 1.98 -12.97 12.90
CA GLN A 135 2.01 -11.82 13.79
C GLN A 135 1.01 -11.94 14.97
N ALA A 136 0.04 -12.88 14.90
CA ALA A 136 -1.06 -13.01 15.86
C ALA A 136 -0.57 -13.18 17.30
N ALA A 137 0.39 -14.08 17.54
CA ALA A 137 0.93 -14.35 18.87
C ALA A 137 1.56 -13.09 19.52
N ARG A 138 2.35 -12.32 18.77
CA ARG A 138 2.95 -11.06 19.25
C ARG A 138 1.86 -10.04 19.64
N ILE A 139 0.86 -9.89 18.79
CA ILE A 139 -0.23 -8.93 19.00
C ILE A 139 -1.08 -9.35 20.19
N ALA A 140 -1.42 -10.65 20.31
CA ALA A 140 -2.18 -11.19 21.43
C ALA A 140 -1.47 -10.92 22.76
N LEU A 141 -0.15 -11.19 22.83
CA LEU A 141 0.67 -10.89 23.99
C LEU A 141 0.66 -9.39 24.34
N ALA A 142 0.90 -8.52 23.35
CA ALA A 142 0.94 -7.08 23.56
C ALA A 142 -0.41 -6.47 24.00
N ARG A 143 -1.52 -7.11 23.62
CA ARG A 143 -2.88 -6.67 23.99
C ARG A 143 -3.50 -7.43 25.17
N ASN A 144 -2.76 -8.35 25.81
CA ASN A 144 -3.26 -9.23 26.86
C ASN A 144 -4.53 -10.01 26.44
N MET A 145 -4.53 -10.57 25.25
CA MET A 145 -5.62 -11.34 24.64
C MET A 145 -5.17 -12.77 24.38
N SER A 146 -6.12 -13.73 24.21
CA SER A 146 -5.79 -15.03 23.66
C SER A 146 -5.56 -14.93 22.15
N GLU A 147 -4.67 -15.78 21.59
CA GLU A 147 -4.35 -15.80 20.16
C GLU A 147 -5.56 -16.15 19.28
N ASP A 148 -6.55 -16.89 19.81
CA ASP A 148 -7.77 -17.31 19.10
C ASP A 148 -8.84 -16.21 18.99
N ARG A 149 -8.58 -15.02 19.50
CA ARG A 149 -9.46 -13.84 19.45
C ARG A 149 -8.99 -12.81 18.47
#